data_9756b6f6120c8157683c4ec4d300c74b
#
_entry.id   9756b6f6120c8157683c4ec4d300c74b
#
_cell.length_a   1.000
_cell.length_b   1.000
_cell.length_c   1.000
_cell.angle_alpha   90.00
_cell.angle_beta   90.00
_cell.angle_gamma   90.00
#
_symmetry.space_group_name_H-M   'P 1'
#
loop_
_entity.id
_entity.type
_entity.pdbx_description
1 polymer ?
#
loop_
_entity_poly.entity_id
_entity_poly.type
_entity_poly.pdbx_seq_one_letter_code
_entity_poly.pdbx_strand_id
1 'polypeptide(L)'
;MHTLPKRALAVACAAALLGTGTSALAAESVPASAPSTGISVQLDGRNLSFPDAAPEARDGRTFLPVRTVFEAMGAEVSYSPAAQTITAVRDGTTVTMALGGTTATVERSGVTTHIPMDAAPYAHDNRTYVPVRFAAQAFGCAVGWDAGDRTVILIDMEKLVEETLSKYDFTYLEKYLAYGQKYRTGIWDLNADFDASLDMTGLLLGSTAESAPITLDGTLEGVMAGGAKMDAAMGLTMDLRPFLKALTDGQNGGMSASDTELLDALAEEGIHMELRGDLEAGQLYISLGGAFLEQAAGLPADTWYSMDMSAIYEDMGLDYGALMEMTTGDVDYTALLSLLLSTVEPNDKDTAYSELTQAVDLAAQLLRDDAWAVSGNDRILHYALEQDGVAADFTFTLTMRGDDVSAYDLSVELSADVDGSAPMSIFLQESMDADGRMEASMQCDAAGLMDLEFSMSGRYTEGKTAPETEPPK
;
A
#
# COMPACT_ATOMS: atom_id res chain seq x y z
N MET A 1 -19.94 -17.07 -4.64
CA MET A 1 -18.60 -16.58 -4.27
C MET A 1 -17.74 -16.71 -5.52
N HIS A 2 -17.49 -15.61 -6.20
CA HIS A 2 -16.63 -15.59 -7.37
C HIS A 2 -15.19 -15.35 -6.87
N THR A 3 -14.34 -16.34 -7.01
CA THR A 3 -12.89 -16.17 -6.87
C THR A 3 -12.43 -15.23 -7.98
N LEU A 4 -11.78 -14.13 -7.60
CA LEU A 4 -11.11 -13.26 -8.55
C LEU A 4 -10.25 -14.12 -9.50
N PRO A 5 -10.37 -13.97 -10.82
CA PRO A 5 -9.58 -14.74 -11.76
C PRO A 5 -8.08 -14.47 -11.49
N LYS A 6 -7.27 -15.52 -11.48
CA LYS A 6 -5.82 -15.47 -11.17
C LYS A 6 -5.06 -14.41 -11.99
N ARG A 7 -5.55 -14.07 -13.19
CA ARG A 7 -5.01 -13.03 -14.06
C ARG A 7 -5.31 -11.61 -13.55
N ALA A 8 -6.47 -11.38 -12.91
CA ALA A 8 -6.79 -10.08 -12.33
C ALA A 8 -5.92 -9.79 -11.09
N LEU A 9 -5.58 -10.82 -10.30
CA LEU A 9 -4.64 -10.67 -9.17
C LEU A 9 -3.23 -10.35 -9.67
N ALA A 10 -2.77 -10.98 -10.75
CA ALA A 10 -1.46 -10.69 -11.34
C ALA A 10 -1.36 -9.28 -11.93
N VAL A 11 -2.42 -8.80 -12.59
CA VAL A 11 -2.50 -7.41 -13.10
C VAL A 11 -2.57 -6.43 -11.93
N ALA A 12 -3.30 -6.74 -10.86
CA ALA A 12 -3.32 -5.92 -9.66
C ALA A 12 -1.95 -5.87 -8.94
N CYS A 13 -1.23 -7.00 -8.89
CA CYS A 13 0.14 -7.05 -8.36
C CYS A 13 1.12 -6.26 -9.25
N ALA A 14 1.01 -6.36 -10.57
CA ALA A 14 1.81 -5.58 -11.51
C ALA A 14 1.49 -4.07 -11.42
N ALA A 15 0.22 -3.70 -11.31
CA ALA A 15 -0.22 -2.32 -11.12
C ALA A 15 0.21 -1.76 -9.75
N ALA A 16 0.20 -2.59 -8.69
CA ALA A 16 0.68 -2.19 -7.36
C ALA A 16 2.20 -1.96 -7.31
N LEU A 17 2.97 -2.67 -8.15
CA LEU A 17 4.41 -2.46 -8.30
C LEU A 17 4.76 -1.16 -9.04
N LEU A 18 3.83 -0.66 -9.88
CA LEU A 18 4.03 0.51 -10.73
C LEU A 18 3.34 1.77 -10.19
N GLY A 19 2.34 1.62 -9.32
CA GLY A 19 1.57 2.73 -8.76
C GLY A 19 1.49 2.70 -7.24
N THR A 20 1.80 3.81 -6.59
CA THR A 20 1.69 4.00 -5.14
C THR A 20 0.22 4.18 -4.72
N GLY A 21 -0.58 3.12 -4.80
CA GLY A 21 -1.99 3.17 -4.41
C GLY A 21 -2.47 1.90 -3.74
N THR A 22 -2.70 1.96 -2.44
CA THR A 22 -3.16 0.83 -1.61
C THR A 22 -4.67 0.68 -1.65
N SER A 23 -5.15 -0.55 -1.85
CA SER A 23 -6.52 -0.94 -1.51
C SER A 23 -6.57 -2.37 -0.98
N ALA A 24 -6.99 -2.52 0.25
CA ALA A 24 -7.15 -3.79 0.94
C ALA A 24 -8.49 -4.46 0.58
N LEU A 25 -8.49 -5.76 0.31
CA LEU A 25 -9.67 -6.59 0.11
C LEU A 25 -9.82 -7.58 1.28
N ALA A 26 -10.95 -7.53 1.94
CA ALA A 26 -11.31 -8.42 3.05
C ALA A 26 -12.03 -9.68 2.53
N ALA A 27 -11.72 -10.86 3.10
CA ALA A 27 -12.32 -12.15 2.79
C ALA A 27 -13.17 -12.71 3.94
N GLU A 28 -14.30 -13.29 3.60
CA GLU A 28 -15.28 -13.92 4.51
C GLU A 28 -15.03 -15.43 4.66
N SER A 29 -15.39 -16.00 5.82
CA SER A 29 -15.10 -17.37 6.27
C SER A 29 -16.20 -18.39 5.97
N VAL A 30 -15.85 -19.66 5.66
CA VAL A 30 -16.75 -20.82 5.41
C VAL A 30 -16.48 -21.93 6.43
N PRO A 31 -17.52 -22.73 6.84
CA PRO A 31 -17.45 -23.62 7.99
C PRO A 31 -16.95 -25.05 7.70
N ALA A 32 -16.43 -25.70 8.74
CA ALA A 32 -15.63 -26.91 8.83
C ALA A 32 -16.33 -28.28 8.65
N SER A 33 -15.54 -29.27 8.26
CA SER A 33 -15.83 -30.73 8.36
C SER A 33 -14.85 -31.41 9.35
N ALA A 34 -15.22 -32.57 9.86
CA ALA A 34 -14.79 -33.28 11.07
C ALA A 34 -13.28 -33.61 11.26
N PRO A 35 -12.82 -33.87 12.52
CA PRO A 35 -11.44 -33.57 12.95
C PRO A 35 -10.45 -34.73 12.88
N SER A 36 -9.23 -34.45 12.43
CA SER A 36 -8.01 -35.16 12.82
C SER A 36 -7.61 -34.76 14.25
N THR A 37 -7.04 -35.67 15.06
CA THR A 37 -6.80 -35.44 16.51
C THR A 37 -5.55 -34.57 16.81
N GLY A 38 -4.84 -34.08 15.81
CA GLY A 38 -3.62 -33.26 15.99
C GLY A 38 -3.61 -32.00 15.09
N ILE A 39 -2.74 -31.06 15.38
CA ILE A 39 -2.44 -29.91 14.53
C ILE A 39 -1.23 -30.28 13.67
N SER A 40 -1.35 -30.14 12.36
CA SER A 40 -0.25 -30.25 11.41
C SER A 40 0.30 -28.84 11.08
N VAL A 41 1.53 -28.76 10.59
CA VAL A 41 2.14 -27.52 10.11
C VAL A 41 2.80 -27.79 8.77
N GLN A 42 2.55 -26.92 7.82
CA GLN A 42 3.22 -26.88 6.53
C GLN A 42 4.07 -25.63 6.41
N LEU A 43 5.25 -25.77 5.83
CA LEU A 43 6.11 -24.67 5.40
C LEU A 43 6.43 -24.87 3.92
N ASP A 44 6.14 -23.88 3.09
CA ASP A 44 6.36 -23.89 1.64
C ASP A 44 5.79 -25.14 0.96
N GLY A 45 4.55 -25.53 1.31
CA GLY A 45 3.87 -26.71 0.79
C GLY A 45 4.37 -28.05 1.33
N ARG A 46 5.30 -28.07 2.30
CA ARG A 46 5.88 -29.29 2.87
C ARG A 46 5.51 -29.46 4.34
N ASN A 47 5.07 -30.64 4.73
CA ASN A 47 4.76 -30.92 6.12
C ASN A 47 6.03 -30.90 6.99
N LEU A 48 5.97 -30.15 8.10
CA LEU A 48 7.02 -30.16 9.12
C LEU A 48 6.85 -31.37 10.04
N SER A 49 7.98 -31.97 10.42
CA SER A 49 8.05 -33.05 11.39
C SER A 49 8.34 -32.51 12.79
N PHE A 50 7.59 -32.97 13.78
CA PHE A 50 7.73 -32.59 15.18
C PHE A 50 8.10 -33.79 16.05
N PRO A 51 9.35 -34.31 15.98
CA PRO A 51 9.73 -35.54 16.68
C PRO A 51 9.78 -35.36 18.20
N ASP A 52 10.04 -34.14 18.67
CA ASP A 52 10.26 -33.86 20.11
C ASP A 52 9.05 -33.23 20.80
N ALA A 53 8.36 -32.33 20.11
CA ALA A 53 7.26 -31.56 20.70
C ALA A 53 6.28 -31.15 19.58
N ALA A 54 5.01 -31.50 19.75
CA ALA A 54 3.96 -31.20 18.78
C ALA A 54 3.39 -29.78 18.96
N PRO A 55 2.78 -29.20 17.90
CA PRO A 55 1.98 -27.99 18.01
C PRO A 55 0.85 -28.14 19.03
N GLU A 56 0.55 -27.08 19.77
CA GLU A 56 -0.48 -27.07 20.81
C GLU A 56 -1.57 -26.03 20.53
N ALA A 57 -2.84 -26.41 20.76
CA ALA A 57 -3.94 -25.47 20.83
C ALA A 57 -4.18 -25.05 22.28
N ARG A 58 -4.12 -23.77 22.57
CA ARG A 58 -4.36 -23.22 23.89
C ARG A 58 -5.12 -21.89 23.81
N ASP A 59 -6.20 -21.76 24.56
CA ASP A 59 -7.03 -20.56 24.67
C ASP A 59 -7.46 -20.01 23.28
N GLY A 60 -7.83 -20.92 22.37
CA GLY A 60 -8.26 -20.58 20.99
C GLY A 60 -7.13 -20.17 20.05
N ARG A 61 -5.87 -20.35 20.45
CA ARG A 61 -4.68 -20.03 19.65
C ARG A 61 -3.85 -21.29 19.40
N THR A 62 -3.11 -21.28 18.30
CA THR A 62 -2.12 -22.31 17.99
C THR A 62 -0.73 -21.83 18.37
N PHE A 63 -0.03 -22.67 19.10
CA PHE A 63 1.35 -22.46 19.52
C PHE A 63 2.26 -23.50 18.88
N LEU A 64 3.43 -23.07 18.44
CA LEU A 64 4.43 -23.91 17.80
C LEU A 64 5.71 -23.99 18.64
N PRO A 65 6.37 -25.17 18.67
CA PRO A 65 7.71 -25.28 19.24
C PRO A 65 8.67 -24.37 18.45
N VAL A 66 9.18 -23.31 19.11
CA VAL A 66 9.94 -22.22 18.45
C VAL A 66 11.11 -22.74 17.64
N ARG A 67 11.91 -23.64 18.23
CA ARG A 67 13.13 -24.14 17.59
C ARG A 67 12.81 -24.89 16.29
N THR A 68 11.87 -25.84 16.34
CA THR A 68 11.50 -26.64 15.15
C THR A 68 11.05 -25.78 13.98
N VAL A 69 10.25 -24.75 14.27
CA VAL A 69 9.68 -23.90 13.19
C VAL A 69 10.70 -22.91 12.69
N PHE A 70 11.40 -22.21 13.58
CA PHE A 70 12.38 -21.18 13.16
C PHE A 70 13.62 -21.80 12.48
N GLU A 71 14.10 -22.95 12.96
CA GLU A 71 15.18 -23.68 12.27
C GLU A 71 14.73 -24.21 10.90
N ALA A 72 13.46 -24.63 10.74
CA ALA A 72 12.92 -25.01 9.44
C ALA A 72 12.81 -23.80 8.47
N MET A 73 12.63 -22.59 8.99
CA MET A 73 12.70 -21.33 8.24
C MET A 73 14.13 -20.87 7.97
N GLY A 74 15.15 -21.59 8.42
CA GLY A 74 16.56 -21.24 8.25
C GLY A 74 17.16 -20.35 9.34
N ALA A 75 16.43 -20.07 10.42
CA ALA A 75 16.93 -19.24 11.51
C ALA A 75 17.78 -20.03 12.52
N GLU A 76 18.80 -19.39 13.08
CA GLU A 76 19.55 -19.90 14.24
C GLU A 76 18.81 -19.50 15.52
N VAL A 77 18.46 -20.49 16.36
CA VAL A 77 17.68 -20.27 17.58
C VAL A 77 18.50 -20.50 18.83
N SER A 78 18.59 -19.51 19.70
CA SER A 78 19.23 -19.58 21.01
C SER A 78 18.26 -19.22 22.13
N TYR A 79 18.58 -19.69 23.36
CA TYR A 79 17.82 -19.39 24.56
C TYR A 79 18.75 -18.98 25.70
N SER A 80 18.47 -17.86 26.32
CA SER A 80 19.18 -17.40 27.51
C SER A 80 18.38 -17.73 28.78
N PRO A 81 18.80 -18.70 29.60
CA PRO A 81 18.09 -19.04 30.85
C PRO A 81 18.10 -17.90 31.88
N ALA A 82 19.16 -17.09 31.90
CA ALA A 82 19.31 -15.99 32.86
C ALA A 82 18.35 -14.83 32.56
N ALA A 83 18.16 -14.50 31.28
CA ALA A 83 17.24 -13.46 30.82
C ALA A 83 15.83 -13.98 30.51
N GLN A 84 15.64 -15.31 30.42
CA GLN A 84 14.42 -15.98 29.96
C GLN A 84 13.99 -15.49 28.56
N THR A 85 14.97 -15.24 27.69
CA THR A 85 14.76 -14.74 26.32
C THR A 85 15.11 -15.79 25.28
N ILE A 86 14.33 -15.80 24.19
CA ILE A 86 14.58 -16.53 22.96
C ILE A 86 15.13 -15.51 21.96
N THR A 87 16.19 -15.86 21.26
CA THR A 87 16.72 -15.08 20.14
C THR A 87 16.79 -15.98 18.91
N ALA A 88 16.24 -15.53 17.82
CA ALA A 88 16.31 -16.18 16.51
C ALA A 88 16.94 -15.21 15.49
N VAL A 89 17.88 -15.68 14.70
CA VAL A 89 18.61 -14.87 13.71
C VAL A 89 18.50 -15.53 12.34
N ARG A 90 18.10 -14.76 11.35
CA ARG A 90 18.03 -15.18 9.93
C ARG A 90 18.28 -13.98 9.02
N ASP A 91 19.17 -14.12 8.05
CA ASP A 91 19.40 -13.15 6.96
C ASP A 91 19.50 -11.69 7.43
N GLY A 92 20.27 -11.46 8.52
CA GLY A 92 20.45 -10.12 9.11
C GLY A 92 19.27 -9.64 9.99
N THR A 93 18.20 -10.41 10.09
CA THR A 93 17.08 -10.15 11.01
C THR A 93 17.28 -10.87 12.32
N THR A 94 17.22 -10.14 13.43
CA THR A 94 17.27 -10.69 14.80
C THR A 94 15.93 -10.50 15.50
N VAL A 95 15.32 -11.59 15.91
CA VAL A 95 14.05 -11.59 16.66
C VAL A 95 14.32 -11.99 18.09
N THR A 96 13.95 -11.14 19.05
CA THR A 96 14.12 -11.41 20.49
C THR A 96 12.78 -11.32 21.21
N MET A 97 12.46 -12.33 22.00
CA MET A 97 11.23 -12.39 22.79
C MET A 97 11.47 -12.95 24.19
N ALA A 98 10.75 -12.47 25.17
CA ALA A 98 10.81 -12.95 26.55
C ALA A 98 9.70 -13.96 26.83
N LEU A 99 9.96 -14.99 27.63
CA LEU A 99 8.91 -15.87 28.17
C LEU A 99 7.94 -15.05 29.03
N GLY A 100 6.65 -15.22 28.75
CA GLY A 100 5.59 -14.47 29.42
C GLY A 100 5.42 -13.02 28.95
N GLY A 101 6.26 -12.52 28.06
CA GLY A 101 6.13 -11.20 27.45
C GLY A 101 5.15 -11.21 26.27
N THR A 102 4.50 -10.08 26.01
CA THR A 102 3.56 -9.91 24.88
C THR A 102 4.08 -8.97 23.81
N THR A 103 5.37 -8.66 23.84
CA THR A 103 6.05 -7.87 22.83
C THR A 103 7.36 -8.56 22.46
N ALA A 104 7.64 -8.67 21.18
CA ALA A 104 8.92 -9.09 20.67
C ALA A 104 9.66 -7.91 20.05
N THR A 105 10.98 -7.97 20.07
CA THR A 105 11.85 -7.02 19.39
C THR A 105 12.39 -7.65 18.13
N VAL A 106 12.20 -7.00 17.00
CA VAL A 106 12.78 -7.37 15.70
C VAL A 106 13.80 -6.30 15.32
N GLU A 107 15.02 -6.70 15.05
CA GLU A 107 16.09 -5.85 14.58
C GLU A 107 16.46 -6.30 13.16
N ARG A 108 16.35 -5.37 12.19
CA ARG A 108 16.70 -5.59 10.77
C ARG A 108 17.42 -4.35 10.27
N SER A 109 18.57 -4.54 9.63
CA SER A 109 19.38 -3.43 9.04
C SER A 109 19.66 -2.27 10.01
N GLY A 110 19.73 -2.55 11.32
CA GLY A 110 19.95 -1.52 12.35
C GLY A 110 18.69 -0.79 12.83
N VAL A 111 17.53 -1.10 12.26
CA VAL A 111 16.22 -0.62 12.71
C VAL A 111 15.65 -1.61 13.73
N THR A 112 15.15 -1.11 14.85
CA THR A 112 14.53 -1.91 15.90
C THR A 112 13.03 -1.63 15.94
N THR A 113 12.23 -2.68 15.74
CA THR A 113 10.76 -2.63 15.77
C THR A 113 10.22 -3.50 16.91
N HIS A 114 9.12 -3.07 17.50
CA HIS A 114 8.43 -3.82 18.56
C HIS A 114 7.12 -4.40 18.01
N ILE A 115 7.05 -5.72 17.90
CA ILE A 115 5.85 -6.42 17.39
C ILE A 115 5.02 -6.93 18.57
N PRO A 116 3.76 -6.52 18.70
CA PRO A 116 2.86 -7.05 19.71
C PRO A 116 2.51 -8.51 19.39
N MET A 117 2.57 -9.36 20.40
CA MET A 117 2.13 -10.76 20.32
C MET A 117 0.75 -10.88 20.96
N ASP A 118 -0.17 -11.54 20.28
CA ASP A 118 -1.54 -11.78 20.75
C ASP A 118 -1.61 -12.77 21.93
N ALA A 119 -0.51 -13.47 22.19
CA ALA A 119 -0.30 -14.32 23.36
C ALA A 119 1.20 -14.43 23.70
N ALA A 120 1.50 -14.59 24.96
CA ALA A 120 2.87 -14.71 25.45
C ALA A 120 3.50 -16.08 25.13
N PRO A 121 4.78 -16.14 24.71
CA PRO A 121 5.53 -17.38 24.68
C PRO A 121 5.60 -18.04 26.07
N TYR A 122 5.53 -19.37 26.09
CA TYR A 122 5.60 -20.13 27.33
C TYR A 122 6.50 -21.35 27.21
N ALA A 123 6.95 -21.86 28.35
CA ALA A 123 7.71 -23.11 28.43
C ALA A 123 6.79 -24.25 28.88
N HIS A 124 6.84 -25.39 28.17
CA HIS A 124 6.17 -26.63 28.49
C HIS A 124 7.09 -27.81 28.16
N ASP A 125 7.24 -28.76 29.08
CA ASP A 125 8.09 -29.94 28.93
C ASP A 125 9.51 -29.64 28.40
N ASN A 126 10.13 -28.59 28.94
CA ASN A 126 11.46 -28.12 28.55
C ASN A 126 11.55 -27.69 27.07
N ARG A 127 10.46 -27.28 26.48
CA ARG A 127 10.35 -26.67 25.13
C ARG A 127 9.69 -25.30 25.26
N THR A 128 10.05 -24.40 24.36
CA THR A 128 9.44 -23.08 24.27
C THR A 128 8.45 -23.04 23.12
N TYR A 129 7.27 -22.55 23.40
CA TYR A 129 6.16 -22.40 22.47
C TYR A 129 5.89 -20.92 22.20
N VAL A 130 5.67 -20.59 20.92
CA VAL A 130 5.35 -19.23 20.46
C VAL A 130 4.03 -19.23 19.68
N PRO A 131 3.25 -18.14 19.73
CA PRO A 131 2.06 -18.02 18.92
C PRO A 131 2.42 -18.11 17.42
N VAL A 132 1.67 -18.91 16.65
CA VAL A 132 2.00 -19.18 15.24
C VAL A 132 2.04 -17.92 14.39
N ARG A 133 1.07 -17.02 14.59
CA ARG A 133 0.95 -15.79 13.79
C ARG A 133 2.17 -14.90 13.97
N PHE A 134 2.62 -14.74 15.21
CA PHE A 134 3.86 -14.03 15.50
C PHE A 134 5.09 -14.69 14.88
N ALA A 135 5.22 -16.03 15.01
CA ALA A 135 6.36 -16.75 14.46
C ALA A 135 6.55 -16.51 12.96
N ALA A 136 5.45 -16.41 12.25
CA ALA A 136 5.45 -16.16 10.82
C ALA A 136 5.73 -14.69 10.47
N GLN A 137 5.05 -13.74 11.12
CA GLN A 137 5.23 -12.30 10.86
C GLN A 137 6.66 -11.84 11.12
N ALA A 138 7.32 -12.38 12.14
CA ALA A 138 8.69 -12.03 12.47
C ALA A 138 9.70 -12.27 11.34
N PHE A 139 9.41 -13.21 10.44
CA PHE A 139 10.26 -13.55 9.30
C PHE A 139 9.54 -13.38 7.94
N GLY A 140 8.53 -12.53 7.86
CA GLY A 140 7.87 -12.21 6.58
C GLY A 140 7.11 -13.36 5.93
N CYS A 141 6.64 -14.35 6.71
CA CYS A 141 5.85 -15.44 6.19
C CYS A 141 4.36 -15.10 6.15
N ALA A 142 3.66 -15.50 5.08
CA ALA A 142 2.21 -15.58 5.07
C ALA A 142 1.75 -16.74 5.97
N VAL A 143 0.65 -16.51 6.71
CA VAL A 143 0.10 -17.48 7.66
C VAL A 143 -1.34 -17.75 7.35
N GLY A 144 -1.68 -19.02 7.29
CA GLY A 144 -3.05 -19.46 7.12
C GLY A 144 -3.44 -20.68 7.92
N TRP A 145 -4.70 -21.04 7.82
CA TRP A 145 -5.28 -22.18 8.50
C TRP A 145 -6.22 -22.97 7.61
N ASP A 146 -5.85 -24.21 7.34
CA ASP A 146 -6.75 -25.18 6.74
C ASP A 146 -7.61 -25.83 7.83
N ALA A 147 -8.87 -25.46 7.86
CA ALA A 147 -9.81 -25.95 8.86
C ALA A 147 -10.22 -27.42 8.65
N GLY A 148 -10.19 -27.90 7.39
CA GLY A 148 -10.54 -29.27 7.03
C GLY A 148 -9.56 -30.29 7.62
N ASP A 149 -8.27 -30.00 7.45
CA ASP A 149 -7.19 -30.90 7.88
C ASP A 149 -6.48 -30.41 9.16
N ARG A 150 -6.94 -29.29 9.76
CA ARG A 150 -6.35 -28.67 10.96
C ARG A 150 -4.85 -28.39 10.77
N THR A 151 -4.50 -27.81 9.64
CA THR A 151 -3.13 -27.55 9.26
C THR A 151 -2.83 -26.04 9.29
N VAL A 152 -1.78 -25.65 9.99
CA VAL A 152 -1.17 -24.33 9.87
C VAL A 152 -0.39 -24.30 8.55
N ILE A 153 -0.64 -23.28 7.74
CA ILE A 153 0.06 -23.05 6.48
C ILE A 153 1.00 -21.88 6.70
N LEU A 154 2.29 -22.10 6.48
CA LEU A 154 3.34 -21.09 6.52
C LEU A 154 3.97 -21.04 5.14
N ILE A 155 4.11 -19.85 4.57
CA ILE A 155 4.77 -19.64 3.28
C ILE A 155 5.80 -18.51 3.46
N ASP A 156 7.06 -18.85 3.24
CA ASP A 156 8.17 -17.91 3.23
C ASP A 156 8.09 -17.06 1.95
N MET A 157 7.56 -15.85 2.08
CA MET A 157 7.27 -15.00 0.92
C MET A 157 8.53 -14.46 0.27
N GLU A 158 9.54 -14.08 1.06
CA GLU A 158 10.82 -13.59 0.55
C GLU A 158 11.50 -14.63 -0.33
N LYS A 159 11.61 -15.84 0.18
CA LYS A 159 12.17 -16.97 -0.56
C LYS A 159 11.35 -17.33 -1.81
N LEU A 160 10.01 -17.36 -1.70
CA LEU A 160 9.13 -17.67 -2.84
C LEU A 160 9.30 -16.63 -3.95
N VAL A 161 9.33 -15.35 -3.60
CA VAL A 161 9.50 -14.25 -4.55
C VAL A 161 10.89 -14.30 -5.18
N GLU A 162 11.95 -14.41 -4.38
CA GLU A 162 13.34 -14.48 -4.87
C GLU A 162 13.56 -15.68 -5.83
N GLU A 163 13.14 -16.89 -5.42
CA GLU A 163 13.26 -18.10 -6.26
C GLU A 163 12.44 -17.99 -7.56
N THR A 164 11.37 -17.22 -7.56
CA THR A 164 10.52 -17.05 -8.75
C THR A 164 11.09 -15.98 -9.66
N LEU A 165 11.45 -14.81 -9.13
CA LEU A 165 11.96 -13.68 -9.90
C LEU A 165 13.35 -14.00 -10.51
N SER A 166 14.18 -14.78 -9.82
CA SER A 166 15.53 -15.19 -10.33
C SER A 166 15.50 -15.95 -11.66
N LYS A 167 14.34 -16.38 -12.14
CA LYS A 167 14.18 -17.06 -13.43
C LYS A 167 14.09 -16.10 -14.62
N TYR A 168 13.95 -14.79 -14.38
CA TYR A 168 13.65 -13.78 -15.38
C TYR A 168 14.59 -12.58 -15.27
N ASP A 169 14.78 -11.87 -16.38
CA ASP A 169 15.51 -10.61 -16.45
C ASP A 169 14.51 -9.45 -16.46
N PHE A 170 14.78 -8.38 -15.68
CA PHE A 170 13.92 -7.21 -15.50
C PHE A 170 14.68 -5.89 -15.78
N THR A 171 15.59 -5.89 -16.75
CA THR A 171 16.48 -4.75 -17.03
C THR A 171 15.72 -3.44 -17.26
N TYR A 172 14.58 -3.47 -17.95
CA TYR A 172 13.81 -2.24 -18.20
C TYR A 172 13.11 -1.74 -16.94
N LEU A 173 12.60 -2.64 -16.14
CA LEU A 173 12.01 -2.30 -14.83
C LEU A 173 13.08 -1.71 -13.91
N GLU A 174 14.24 -2.36 -13.76
CA GLU A 174 15.37 -1.86 -12.96
C GLU A 174 15.80 -0.45 -13.38
N LYS A 175 15.86 -0.18 -14.69
CA LYS A 175 16.18 1.15 -15.21
C LYS A 175 15.11 2.20 -14.88
N TYR A 176 13.83 1.84 -14.94
CA TYR A 176 12.74 2.71 -14.49
C TYR A 176 12.88 3.04 -13.00
N LEU A 177 13.18 2.05 -12.19
CA LEU A 177 13.36 2.21 -10.76
C LEU A 177 14.56 3.10 -10.44
N ALA A 178 15.67 2.92 -11.15
CA ALA A 178 16.83 3.80 -11.06
C ALA A 178 16.51 5.25 -11.49
N TYR A 179 15.63 5.42 -12.48
CA TYR A 179 15.13 6.74 -12.85
C TYR A 179 14.37 7.42 -11.71
N GLY A 180 13.48 6.69 -11.03
CA GLY A 180 12.75 7.18 -9.85
C GLY A 180 13.67 7.51 -8.67
N GLN A 181 14.75 6.73 -8.49
CA GLN A 181 15.72 6.92 -7.41
C GLN A 181 16.41 8.31 -7.47
N LYS A 182 16.57 8.90 -8.67
CA LYS A 182 17.07 10.26 -8.85
C LYS A 182 16.29 11.28 -8.01
N TYR A 183 14.97 11.16 -7.96
CA TYR A 183 14.09 12.08 -7.23
C TYR A 183 14.06 11.81 -5.72
N ARG A 184 14.49 10.62 -5.29
CA ARG A 184 14.56 10.22 -3.89
C ARG A 184 15.88 10.60 -3.21
N THR A 185 16.97 10.81 -3.94
CA THR A 185 18.30 11.07 -3.37
C THR A 185 18.75 12.52 -3.39
N GLY A 186 18.06 13.39 -4.16
CA GLY A 186 18.40 14.80 -4.33
C GLY A 186 17.61 15.75 -3.44
N ILE A 187 17.80 17.04 -3.68
CA ILE A 187 16.89 18.09 -3.24
C ILE A 187 16.11 18.54 -4.46
N TRP A 188 14.79 18.56 -4.33
CA TRP A 188 13.88 18.85 -5.43
C TRP A 188 12.84 19.87 -5.01
N ASP A 189 12.71 20.92 -5.80
CA ASP A 189 11.60 21.86 -5.72
C ASP A 189 10.45 21.30 -6.59
N LEU A 190 9.26 21.16 -6.00
CA LEU A 190 8.03 20.74 -6.68
C LEU A 190 7.08 21.92 -6.76
N ASN A 191 6.53 22.14 -7.95
CA ASN A 191 5.41 23.06 -8.18
C ASN A 191 4.39 22.32 -9.04
N ALA A 192 3.15 22.24 -8.58
CA ALA A 192 2.07 21.60 -9.30
C ALA A 192 0.74 22.33 -9.11
N ASP A 193 -0.06 22.29 -10.15
CA ASP A 193 -1.47 22.67 -10.13
C ASP A 193 -2.32 21.43 -10.28
N PHE A 194 -3.47 21.37 -9.61
CA PHE A 194 -4.40 20.26 -9.73
C PHE A 194 -5.84 20.78 -9.73
N ASP A 195 -6.70 20.07 -10.44
CA ASP A 195 -8.14 20.28 -10.45
C ASP A 195 -8.89 18.96 -10.36
N ALA A 196 -10.08 19.00 -9.76
CA ALA A 196 -10.99 17.86 -9.73
C ALA A 196 -12.45 18.31 -9.85
N SER A 197 -13.26 17.45 -10.44
CA SER A 197 -14.71 17.60 -10.53
C SER A 197 -15.37 16.30 -10.13
N LEU A 198 -16.29 16.34 -9.18
CA LEU A 198 -17.07 15.20 -8.72
C LEU A 198 -18.56 15.50 -8.89
N ASP A 199 -19.20 14.81 -9.82
CA ASP A 199 -20.67 14.83 -9.96
C ASP A 199 -21.27 13.54 -9.41
N MET A 200 -22.07 13.65 -8.38
CA MET A 200 -22.86 12.58 -7.78
C MET A 200 -24.37 12.82 -7.92
N THR A 201 -24.76 13.78 -8.73
CA THR A 201 -26.16 14.22 -8.86
C THR A 201 -27.05 13.08 -9.31
N GLY A 202 -26.59 12.28 -10.28
CA GLY A 202 -27.31 11.11 -10.78
C GLY A 202 -27.53 10.05 -9.71
N LEU A 203 -26.55 9.80 -8.85
CA LEU A 203 -26.65 8.84 -7.75
C LEU A 203 -27.64 9.28 -6.67
N LEU A 204 -27.67 10.56 -6.32
CA LEU A 204 -28.45 11.08 -5.20
C LEU A 204 -29.85 11.56 -5.59
N LEU A 205 -30.01 12.12 -6.79
CA LEU A 205 -31.26 12.73 -7.27
C LEU A 205 -31.89 11.96 -8.45
N GLY A 206 -31.18 10.97 -8.98
CA GLY A 206 -31.58 10.14 -10.14
C GLY A 206 -30.93 10.56 -11.45
N SER A 207 -30.77 9.62 -12.35
CA SER A 207 -30.01 9.75 -13.60
C SER A 207 -30.56 10.80 -14.61
N THR A 208 -31.71 11.42 -14.31
CA THR A 208 -32.30 12.50 -15.12
C THR A 208 -32.13 13.88 -14.50
N ALA A 209 -31.48 13.98 -13.33
CA ALA A 209 -31.19 15.25 -12.70
C ALA A 209 -30.14 16.03 -13.53
N GLU A 210 -30.23 17.36 -13.46
CA GLU A 210 -29.24 18.23 -14.10
C GLU A 210 -27.90 18.12 -13.33
N SER A 211 -26.80 17.95 -14.05
CA SER A 211 -25.45 17.87 -13.48
C SER A 211 -25.13 19.09 -12.62
N ALA A 212 -24.64 18.83 -11.40
CA ALA A 212 -24.24 19.87 -10.45
C ALA A 212 -22.96 19.41 -9.70
N PRO A 213 -21.80 19.46 -10.36
CA PRO A 213 -20.57 18.94 -9.79
C PRO A 213 -20.07 19.76 -8.60
N ILE A 214 -19.36 19.11 -7.73
CA ILE A 214 -18.43 19.70 -6.76
C ILE A 214 -17.11 19.90 -7.50
N THR A 215 -16.60 21.13 -7.56
CA THR A 215 -15.29 21.40 -8.16
C THR A 215 -14.25 21.73 -7.10
N LEU A 216 -13.02 21.37 -7.39
CA LEU A 216 -11.88 21.55 -6.54
C LEU A 216 -10.70 21.99 -7.40
N ASP A 217 -10.03 23.10 -7.01
CA ASP A 217 -8.83 23.60 -7.67
C ASP A 217 -7.76 23.84 -6.62
N GLY A 218 -6.52 23.53 -6.93
CA GLY A 218 -5.45 23.71 -5.97
C GLY A 218 -4.06 23.84 -6.56
N THR A 219 -3.16 24.28 -5.70
CA THR A 219 -1.73 24.38 -5.98
C THR A 219 -0.92 23.67 -4.92
N LEU A 220 0.18 23.07 -5.30
CA LEU A 220 1.14 22.42 -4.42
C LEU A 220 2.53 22.97 -4.73
N GLU A 221 3.15 23.58 -3.75
CA GLU A 221 4.54 24.03 -3.82
C GLU A 221 5.32 23.40 -2.68
N GLY A 222 6.54 22.92 -2.94
CA GLY A 222 7.30 22.31 -1.86
C GLY A 222 8.74 22.01 -2.23
N VAL A 223 9.51 21.69 -1.19
CA VAL A 223 10.87 21.19 -1.29
C VAL A 223 10.92 19.82 -0.64
N MET A 224 11.51 18.89 -1.34
CA MET A 224 11.74 17.53 -0.85
C MET A 224 13.24 17.22 -0.85
N ALA A 225 13.72 16.49 0.15
CA ALA A 225 15.10 16.04 0.20
C ALA A 225 15.22 14.61 0.72
N GLY A 226 16.00 13.79 0.00
CA GLY A 226 16.27 12.42 0.36
C GLY A 226 15.04 11.51 0.44
N GLY A 227 13.94 11.90 -0.22
CA GLY A 227 12.67 11.16 -0.19
C GLY A 227 11.93 11.16 1.15
N ALA A 228 12.54 11.70 2.21
CA ALA A 228 12.00 11.65 3.57
C ALA A 228 11.72 13.02 4.19
N LYS A 229 12.45 14.04 3.80
CA LYS A 229 12.31 15.40 4.34
C LYS A 229 11.48 16.25 3.41
N MET A 230 10.53 17.00 3.99
CA MET A 230 9.62 17.83 3.21
C MET A 230 9.30 19.16 3.91
N ASP A 231 9.11 20.18 3.09
CA ASP A 231 8.50 21.47 3.41
C ASP A 231 7.59 21.82 2.25
N ALA A 232 6.28 21.75 2.43
CA ALA A 232 5.33 21.93 1.35
C ALA A 232 4.17 22.81 1.79
N ALA A 233 3.65 23.59 0.85
CA ALA A 233 2.43 24.37 0.99
C ALA A 233 1.43 23.98 -0.08
N MET A 234 0.17 23.82 0.31
CA MET A 234 -0.95 23.52 -0.58
C MET A 234 -2.05 24.55 -0.36
N GLY A 235 -2.52 25.14 -1.44
CA GLY A 235 -3.74 25.94 -1.48
C GLY A 235 -4.84 25.14 -2.17
N LEU A 236 -6.06 25.19 -1.65
CA LEU A 236 -7.19 24.44 -2.14
C LEU A 236 -8.46 25.28 -2.07
N THR A 237 -9.15 25.48 -3.20
CA THR A 237 -10.52 26.01 -3.24
C THR A 237 -11.50 24.90 -3.60
N MET A 238 -12.72 24.97 -3.07
CA MET A 238 -13.76 23.97 -3.33
C MET A 238 -15.12 24.64 -3.50
N ASP A 239 -15.79 24.45 -4.63
CA ASP A 239 -17.14 24.94 -4.85
C ASP A 239 -18.20 23.82 -4.74
N LEU A 240 -18.92 23.83 -3.64
CA LEU A 240 -20.03 22.93 -3.32
C LEU A 240 -21.40 23.55 -3.63
N ARG A 241 -21.46 24.85 -3.98
CA ARG A 241 -22.70 25.60 -4.12
C ARG A 241 -23.65 25.04 -5.18
N PRO A 242 -23.19 24.64 -6.39
CA PRO A 242 -24.07 24.02 -7.39
C PRO A 242 -24.71 22.73 -6.88
N PHE A 243 -23.91 21.87 -6.26
CA PHE A 243 -24.36 20.58 -5.73
C PHE A 243 -25.38 20.75 -4.58
N LEU A 244 -25.10 21.60 -3.60
CA LEU A 244 -26.00 21.85 -2.48
C LEU A 244 -27.31 22.53 -2.93
N LYS A 245 -27.24 23.39 -3.93
CA LYS A 245 -28.43 23.97 -4.54
C LYS A 245 -29.30 22.89 -5.19
N ALA A 246 -28.69 21.97 -5.97
CA ALA A 246 -29.45 20.87 -6.58
C ALA A 246 -30.11 19.96 -5.55
N LEU A 247 -29.47 19.71 -4.40
CA LEU A 247 -30.03 18.93 -3.29
C LEU A 247 -31.18 19.65 -2.58
N THR A 248 -31.19 20.97 -2.53
CA THR A 248 -32.16 21.78 -1.78
C THR A 248 -33.28 22.33 -2.67
N ASP A 249 -33.14 22.34 -3.99
CA ASP A 249 -34.17 22.76 -4.93
C ASP A 249 -35.43 21.88 -4.77
N GLY A 250 -36.51 22.49 -4.28
CA GLY A 250 -37.77 21.81 -3.96
C GLY A 250 -38.02 21.57 -2.45
N GLN A 251 -37.09 21.90 -1.57
CA GLN A 251 -37.29 21.93 -0.13
C GLN A 251 -37.63 23.37 0.34
N ASN A 252 -38.63 23.52 1.23
CA ASN A 252 -38.99 24.80 1.80
C ASN A 252 -37.99 25.29 2.85
N GLY A 253 -36.78 25.59 2.46
CA GLY A 253 -35.72 26.09 3.35
C GLY A 253 -34.41 26.21 2.58
N GLY A 254 -34.15 27.37 1.98
CA GLY A 254 -32.84 27.69 1.42
C GLY A 254 -31.77 27.73 2.49
N MET A 255 -30.50 27.66 2.07
CA MET A 255 -29.35 27.85 2.97
C MET A 255 -29.46 29.16 3.76
N SER A 256 -28.97 29.16 4.99
CA SER A 256 -28.91 30.39 5.77
C SER A 256 -27.85 31.35 5.19
N ALA A 257 -27.95 32.63 5.51
CA ALA A 257 -26.92 33.58 5.07
C ALA A 257 -25.53 33.22 5.60
N SER A 258 -25.46 32.66 6.80
CA SER A 258 -24.19 32.18 7.39
C SER A 258 -23.61 31.01 6.62
N ASP A 259 -24.43 30.04 6.19
CA ASP A 259 -23.98 28.89 5.42
C ASP A 259 -23.49 29.32 4.04
N THR A 260 -24.16 30.30 3.42
CA THR A 260 -23.72 30.87 2.14
C THR A 260 -22.37 31.55 2.27
N GLU A 261 -22.15 32.36 3.32
CA GLU A 261 -20.87 33.03 3.58
C GLU A 261 -19.74 32.04 3.79
N LEU A 262 -20.00 30.93 4.49
CA LEU A 262 -19.01 29.84 4.67
C LEU A 262 -18.66 29.16 3.35
N LEU A 263 -19.64 28.86 2.51
CA LEU A 263 -19.40 28.27 1.20
C LEU A 263 -18.70 29.22 0.23
N ASP A 264 -19.00 30.51 0.29
CA ASP A 264 -18.30 31.52 -0.49
C ASP A 264 -16.82 31.60 -0.04
N ALA A 265 -16.54 31.60 1.28
CA ALA A 265 -15.18 31.56 1.79
C ALA A 265 -14.41 30.31 1.30
N LEU A 266 -15.06 29.13 1.29
CA LEU A 266 -14.43 27.89 0.81
C LEU A 266 -14.15 27.94 -0.71
N ALA A 267 -15.06 28.52 -1.50
CA ALA A 267 -14.94 28.58 -2.94
C ALA A 267 -14.02 29.70 -3.44
N GLU A 268 -13.87 30.79 -2.72
CA GLU A 268 -13.13 31.97 -3.18
C GLU A 268 -11.78 32.15 -2.47
N GLU A 269 -11.70 31.86 -1.16
CA GLU A 269 -10.48 31.97 -0.36
C GLU A 269 -9.82 30.62 -0.13
N GLY A 270 -10.64 29.56 0.01
CA GLY A 270 -10.18 28.19 0.13
C GLY A 270 -9.60 27.83 1.50
N ILE A 271 -8.81 26.76 1.48
CA ILE A 271 -8.04 26.23 2.61
C ILE A 271 -6.56 26.28 2.25
N HIS A 272 -5.75 26.69 3.21
CA HIS A 272 -4.30 26.63 3.11
C HIS A 272 -3.79 25.55 4.06
N MET A 273 -2.84 24.75 3.58
CA MET A 273 -2.19 23.71 4.35
C MET A 273 -0.68 23.84 4.18
N GLU A 274 0.05 23.82 5.29
CA GLU A 274 1.50 23.69 5.28
C GLU A 274 1.87 22.35 5.94
N LEU A 275 2.85 21.67 5.35
CA LEU A 275 3.38 20.37 5.78
C LEU A 275 4.88 20.50 5.95
N ARG A 276 5.41 20.13 7.12
CA ARG A 276 6.84 20.00 7.38
C ARG A 276 7.13 18.69 8.06
N GLY A 277 8.20 18.02 7.67
CA GLY A 277 8.48 16.76 8.32
C GLY A 277 9.81 16.13 7.95
N ASP A 278 10.20 15.25 8.83
CA ASP A 278 11.23 14.24 8.62
C ASP A 278 10.57 12.87 8.80
N LEU A 279 10.14 12.30 7.69
CA LEU A 279 9.43 11.01 7.70
C LEU A 279 10.35 9.87 8.15
N GLU A 280 11.67 9.96 7.90
CA GLU A 280 12.62 8.97 8.41
C GLU A 280 12.68 8.99 9.95
N ALA A 281 12.53 10.16 10.54
CA ALA A 281 12.40 10.33 11.99
C ALA A 281 10.97 10.07 12.53
N GLY A 282 10.00 9.78 11.66
CA GLY A 282 8.59 9.58 12.01
C GLY A 282 7.85 10.86 12.38
N GLN A 283 8.40 12.04 12.07
CA GLN A 283 7.82 13.31 12.49
C GLN A 283 7.18 14.03 11.31
N LEU A 284 5.90 14.37 11.46
CA LEU A 284 5.16 15.22 10.53
C LEU A 284 4.45 16.33 11.29
N TYR A 285 4.53 17.54 10.76
CA TYR A 285 3.83 18.72 11.25
C TYR A 285 2.90 19.23 10.17
N ILE A 286 1.70 19.62 10.55
CA ILE A 286 0.70 20.18 9.66
C ILE A 286 0.13 21.48 10.25
N SER A 287 0.01 22.50 9.42
CA SER A 287 -0.77 23.70 9.72
C SER A 287 -1.92 23.80 8.74
N LEU A 288 -3.10 24.12 9.24
CA LEU A 288 -4.31 24.31 8.47
C LEU A 288 -4.84 25.71 8.72
N GLY A 289 -5.23 26.43 7.66
CA GLY A 289 -5.77 27.77 7.75
C GLY A 289 -6.84 28.03 6.68
N GLY A 290 -7.54 29.14 6.82
CA GLY A 290 -8.59 29.62 5.94
C GLY A 290 -9.85 30.00 6.69
N ALA A 291 -10.56 31.02 6.21
CA ALA A 291 -11.75 31.57 6.86
C ALA A 291 -12.85 30.49 7.09
N PHE A 292 -12.95 29.53 6.15
CA PHE A 292 -13.87 28.40 6.29
C PHE A 292 -13.54 27.55 7.54
N LEU A 293 -12.28 27.16 7.73
CA LEU A 293 -11.87 26.32 8.86
C LEU A 293 -11.98 27.04 10.22
N GLU A 294 -11.68 28.34 10.25
CA GLU A 294 -11.82 29.15 11.45
C GLU A 294 -13.27 29.24 11.90
N GLN A 295 -14.19 29.48 10.97
CA GLN A 295 -15.61 29.66 11.27
C GLN A 295 -16.34 28.33 11.46
N ALA A 296 -16.10 27.34 10.62
CA ALA A 296 -16.81 26.06 10.66
C ALA A 296 -16.30 25.09 11.73
N ALA A 297 -14.98 25.04 11.95
CA ALA A 297 -14.32 24.09 12.84
C ALA A 297 -13.66 24.73 14.07
N GLY A 298 -13.59 26.07 14.13
CA GLY A 298 -12.92 26.78 15.22
C GLY A 298 -11.41 26.54 15.25
N LEU A 299 -10.82 26.16 14.12
CA LEU A 299 -9.38 25.93 14.00
C LEU A 299 -8.68 27.28 13.85
N PRO A 300 -7.83 27.69 14.78
CA PRO A 300 -7.13 28.97 14.68
C PRO A 300 -6.09 28.87 13.56
N ALA A 301 -5.97 29.96 12.77
CA ALA A 301 -4.95 30.08 11.73
C ALA A 301 -3.53 29.91 12.32
N ASP A 302 -2.61 29.50 11.50
CA ASP A 302 -1.18 29.36 11.80
C ASP A 302 -0.86 28.41 13.00
N THR A 303 -1.78 27.53 13.35
CA THR A 303 -1.55 26.54 14.40
C THR A 303 -0.97 25.27 13.81
N TRP A 304 0.19 24.88 14.33
CA TRP A 304 0.87 23.66 13.92
C TRP A 304 0.50 22.49 14.83
N TYR A 305 0.15 21.39 14.21
CA TYR A 305 -0.14 20.11 14.85
C TYR A 305 0.97 19.13 14.51
N SER A 306 1.44 18.39 15.51
CA SER A 306 2.43 17.32 15.31
C SER A 306 1.77 15.97 15.19
N MET A 307 2.25 15.14 14.29
CA MET A 307 1.85 13.74 14.13
C MET A 307 3.08 12.85 14.25
N ASP A 308 2.98 11.83 15.09
CA ASP A 308 3.96 10.74 15.17
C ASP A 308 3.52 9.64 14.22
N MET A 309 4.17 9.62 13.05
CA MET A 309 3.84 8.67 12.00
C MET A 309 4.18 7.23 12.42
N SER A 310 5.25 7.04 13.19
CA SER A 310 5.63 5.72 13.69
C SER A 310 4.52 5.14 14.56
N ALA A 311 3.99 5.92 15.50
CA ALA A 311 2.91 5.48 16.39
C ALA A 311 1.61 5.19 15.61
N ILE A 312 1.29 5.99 14.59
CA ILE A 312 0.08 5.79 13.76
C ILE A 312 0.16 4.46 12.99
N TYR A 313 1.30 4.18 12.34
CA TYR A 313 1.48 2.94 11.58
C TYR A 313 1.59 1.71 12.49
N GLU A 314 2.23 1.83 13.65
CA GLU A 314 2.28 0.76 14.67
C GLU A 314 0.88 0.40 15.19
N ASP A 315 0.01 1.39 15.43
CA ASP A 315 -1.39 1.15 15.82
C ASP A 315 -2.19 0.42 14.72
N MET A 316 -1.80 0.60 13.46
CA MET A 316 -2.36 -0.14 12.31
C MET A 316 -1.73 -1.53 12.12
N GLY A 317 -0.75 -1.90 12.94
CA GLY A 317 -0.02 -3.17 12.84
C GLY A 317 1.01 -3.22 11.71
N LEU A 318 1.44 -2.05 11.20
CA LEU A 318 2.43 -1.91 10.14
C LEU A 318 3.78 -1.50 10.72
N ASP A 319 4.86 -2.06 10.18
CA ASP A 319 6.23 -1.69 10.51
C ASP A 319 6.61 -0.40 9.77
N TYR A 320 6.60 0.72 10.48
CA TYR A 320 6.95 2.03 9.91
C TYR A 320 8.42 2.08 9.44
N GLY A 321 9.33 1.46 10.18
CA GLY A 321 10.74 1.42 9.82
C GLY A 321 10.96 0.68 8.50
N ALA A 322 10.35 -0.49 8.33
CA ALA A 322 10.39 -1.25 7.08
C ALA A 322 9.78 -0.45 5.91
N LEU A 323 8.67 0.25 6.14
CA LEU A 323 8.05 1.11 5.14
C LEU A 323 8.99 2.26 4.71
N MET A 324 9.66 2.91 5.66
CA MET A 324 10.60 4.00 5.36
C MET A 324 11.85 3.51 4.63
N GLU A 325 12.42 2.39 5.03
CA GLU A 325 13.56 1.78 4.32
C GLU A 325 13.21 1.50 2.84
N MET A 326 11.99 1.06 2.58
CA MET A 326 11.48 0.82 1.22
C MET A 326 11.26 2.10 0.41
N THR A 327 10.97 3.23 1.06
CA THR A 327 10.67 4.50 0.38
C THR A 327 11.87 5.41 0.23
N THR A 328 12.86 5.33 1.13
CA THR A 328 14.02 6.23 1.18
C THR A 328 15.33 5.56 0.74
N GLY A 329 15.42 4.23 0.81
CA GLY A 329 16.58 3.43 0.42
C GLY A 329 16.61 3.01 -1.06
N ASP A 330 17.54 2.14 -1.40
CA ASP A 330 17.46 1.35 -2.63
C ASP A 330 16.25 0.43 -2.50
N VAL A 331 15.23 0.67 -3.30
CA VAL A 331 13.96 -0.07 -3.18
C VAL A 331 14.20 -1.54 -3.50
N ASP A 332 14.12 -2.37 -2.48
CA ASP A 332 14.08 -3.81 -2.65
C ASP A 332 12.66 -4.25 -2.99
N TYR A 333 12.39 -4.40 -4.29
CA TYR A 333 11.08 -4.84 -4.78
C TYR A 333 10.74 -6.27 -4.38
N THR A 334 11.74 -7.10 -4.15
CA THR A 334 11.54 -8.44 -3.61
C THR A 334 10.96 -8.35 -2.20
N ALA A 335 11.54 -7.47 -1.36
CA ALA A 335 11.03 -7.22 -0.02
C ALA A 335 9.62 -6.58 -0.05
N LEU A 336 9.37 -5.61 -0.93
CA LEU A 336 8.06 -4.97 -1.07
C LEU A 336 6.98 -5.98 -1.50
N LEU A 337 7.24 -6.74 -2.55
CA LEU A 337 6.31 -7.76 -3.05
C LEU A 337 6.07 -8.84 -1.99
N SER A 338 7.12 -9.25 -1.30
CA SER A 338 7.03 -10.23 -0.21
C SER A 338 6.18 -9.72 0.94
N LEU A 339 6.33 -8.45 1.32
CA LEU A 339 5.50 -7.81 2.35
C LEU A 339 4.02 -7.76 1.93
N LEU A 340 3.71 -7.31 0.73
CA LEU A 340 2.35 -7.25 0.21
C LEU A 340 1.71 -8.65 0.17
N LEU A 341 2.45 -9.65 -0.28
CA LEU A 341 1.95 -11.03 -0.35
C LEU A 341 1.86 -11.70 1.02
N SER A 342 2.63 -11.25 2.04
CA SER A 342 2.56 -11.80 3.39
C SER A 342 1.22 -11.51 4.09
N THR A 343 0.45 -10.53 3.59
CA THR A 343 -0.90 -10.22 4.07
C THR A 343 -1.96 -11.21 3.58
N VAL A 344 -1.63 -12.07 2.61
CA VAL A 344 -2.54 -13.11 2.11
C VAL A 344 -2.70 -14.18 3.17
N GLU A 345 -3.95 -14.55 3.49
CA GLU A 345 -4.26 -15.65 4.40
C GLU A 345 -4.55 -16.94 3.60
N PRO A 346 -3.58 -17.85 3.44
CA PRO A 346 -3.79 -19.12 2.76
C PRO A 346 -4.74 -20.02 3.56
N ASN A 347 -5.69 -20.68 2.90
CA ASN A 347 -6.74 -21.44 3.58
C ASN A 347 -6.87 -22.90 3.10
N ASP A 348 -6.08 -23.32 2.14
CA ASP A 348 -6.02 -24.68 1.60
C ASP A 348 -4.55 -25.13 1.52
N LYS A 349 -4.18 -26.13 2.31
CA LYS A 349 -2.80 -26.63 2.41
C LYS A 349 -2.28 -27.28 1.13
N ASP A 350 -3.17 -27.78 0.27
CA ASP A 350 -2.81 -28.53 -0.93
C ASP A 350 -2.59 -27.61 -2.13
N THR A 351 -3.19 -26.42 -2.13
CA THR A 351 -3.14 -25.48 -3.27
C THR A 351 -2.41 -24.17 -2.97
N ALA A 352 -2.44 -23.66 -1.74
CA ALA A 352 -2.00 -22.29 -1.40
C ALA A 352 -0.59 -21.96 -1.88
N TYR A 353 0.40 -22.79 -1.59
CA TYR A 353 1.78 -22.56 -2.04
C TYR A 353 1.91 -22.51 -3.57
N SER A 354 1.26 -23.44 -4.26
CA SER A 354 1.30 -23.49 -5.72
C SER A 354 0.55 -22.31 -6.36
N GLU A 355 -0.55 -21.87 -5.76
CA GLU A 355 -1.33 -20.72 -6.24
C GLU A 355 -0.56 -19.42 -6.10
N LEU A 356 0.09 -19.18 -4.95
CA LEU A 356 0.94 -18.02 -4.74
C LEU A 356 2.15 -18.06 -5.67
N THR A 357 2.83 -19.20 -5.80
CA THR A 357 3.95 -19.36 -6.74
C THR A 357 3.52 -19.03 -8.18
N GLN A 358 2.37 -19.53 -8.62
CA GLN A 358 1.83 -19.23 -9.95
C GLN A 358 1.46 -17.76 -10.13
N ALA A 359 0.94 -17.11 -9.09
CA ALA A 359 0.60 -15.69 -9.14
C ALA A 359 1.85 -14.82 -9.29
N VAL A 360 2.90 -15.09 -8.51
CA VAL A 360 4.20 -14.39 -8.61
C VAL A 360 4.87 -14.67 -9.95
N ASP A 361 4.87 -15.91 -10.42
CA ASP A 361 5.44 -16.30 -11.71
C ASP A 361 4.71 -15.61 -12.88
N LEU A 362 3.38 -15.52 -12.81
CA LEU A 362 2.61 -14.79 -13.82
C LEU A 362 2.93 -13.29 -13.81
N ALA A 363 3.02 -12.66 -12.64
CA ALA A 363 3.42 -11.26 -12.52
C ALA A 363 4.83 -11.03 -13.10
N ALA A 364 5.77 -11.93 -12.79
CA ALA A 364 7.13 -11.88 -13.34
C ALA A 364 7.14 -12.01 -14.87
N GLN A 365 6.34 -12.93 -15.43
CA GLN A 365 6.21 -13.09 -16.88
C GLN A 365 5.64 -11.85 -17.59
N LEU A 366 4.80 -11.09 -16.90
CA LEU A 366 4.26 -9.84 -17.45
C LEU A 366 5.28 -8.70 -17.46
N LEU A 367 6.28 -8.70 -16.58
CA LEU A 367 7.22 -7.59 -16.39
C LEU A 367 8.61 -7.87 -16.96
N ARG A 368 8.90 -9.12 -17.35
CA ARG A 368 10.23 -9.53 -17.86
C ARG A 368 10.60 -8.79 -19.16
N ASP A 369 11.88 -8.72 -19.47
CA ASP A 369 12.41 -7.93 -20.58
C ASP A 369 11.81 -8.26 -21.96
N ASP A 370 11.53 -9.52 -22.25
CA ASP A 370 10.96 -9.95 -23.53
C ASP A 370 9.44 -9.71 -23.66
N ALA A 371 8.79 -9.22 -22.60
CA ALA A 371 7.41 -8.72 -22.64
C ALA A 371 7.31 -7.30 -23.21
N TRP A 372 8.43 -6.57 -23.24
CA TRP A 372 8.46 -5.19 -23.73
C TRP A 372 8.69 -5.13 -25.25
N ALA A 373 7.80 -4.47 -25.96
CA ALA A 373 8.01 -4.13 -27.36
C ALA A 373 9.03 -2.99 -27.49
N VAL A 374 9.93 -3.11 -28.48
CA VAL A 374 10.94 -2.09 -28.76
C VAL A 374 10.55 -1.29 -29.99
N SER A 375 10.36 0.02 -29.83
CA SER A 375 10.01 0.95 -30.93
C SER A 375 10.89 2.20 -30.85
N GLY A 376 11.97 2.23 -31.61
CA GLY A 376 12.93 3.33 -31.53
C GLY A 376 13.56 3.45 -30.15
N ASN A 377 13.34 4.59 -29.50
CA ASN A 377 13.80 4.82 -28.12
C ASN A 377 12.81 4.29 -27.08
N ASP A 378 11.63 3.85 -27.48
CA ASP A 378 10.61 3.45 -26.52
C ASP A 378 10.64 1.95 -26.23
N ARG A 379 10.34 1.62 -24.99
CA ARG A 379 10.08 0.27 -24.47
C ARG A 379 8.66 0.28 -23.97
N ILE A 380 7.81 -0.52 -24.62
CA ILE A 380 6.37 -0.48 -24.42
C ILE A 380 5.91 -1.82 -23.87
N LEU A 381 5.36 -1.79 -22.69
CA LEU A 381 4.67 -2.91 -22.06
C LEU A 381 3.17 -2.68 -22.23
N HIS A 382 2.47 -3.58 -22.94
CA HIS A 382 1.05 -3.44 -23.18
C HIS A 382 0.32 -4.74 -22.93
N TYR A 383 -0.77 -4.66 -22.17
CA TYR A 383 -1.67 -5.77 -21.89
C TYR A 383 -3.11 -5.35 -22.01
N ALA A 384 -3.88 -6.16 -22.73
CA ALA A 384 -5.33 -6.02 -22.79
C ALA A 384 -5.99 -7.33 -22.34
N LEU A 385 -6.99 -7.22 -21.50
CA LEU A 385 -7.79 -8.34 -20.99
C LEU A 385 -9.27 -8.01 -21.14
N GLU A 386 -10.02 -8.97 -21.65
CA GLU A 386 -11.47 -8.91 -21.66
C GLU A 386 -12.01 -10.25 -21.15
N GLN A 387 -12.70 -10.23 -20.02
CA GLN A 387 -13.27 -11.43 -19.41
C GLN A 387 -14.50 -11.10 -18.57
N ASP A 388 -15.58 -11.87 -18.76
CA ASP A 388 -16.80 -11.80 -17.95
C ASP A 388 -17.41 -10.40 -17.79
N GLY A 389 -17.36 -9.59 -18.87
CA GLY A 389 -17.87 -8.22 -18.88
C GLY A 389 -16.93 -7.19 -18.24
N VAL A 390 -15.72 -7.59 -17.89
CA VAL A 390 -14.65 -6.68 -17.44
C VAL A 390 -13.60 -6.60 -18.54
N ALA A 391 -13.26 -5.38 -18.96
CA ALA A 391 -12.12 -5.11 -19.83
C ALA A 391 -11.08 -4.27 -19.07
N ALA A 392 -9.82 -4.59 -19.28
CA ALA A 392 -8.69 -3.84 -18.77
C ALA A 392 -7.66 -3.65 -19.87
N ASP A 393 -7.19 -2.45 -20.05
CA ASP A 393 -6.05 -2.10 -20.91
C ASP A 393 -5.00 -1.40 -20.06
N PHE A 394 -3.77 -1.85 -20.18
CA PHE A 394 -2.61 -1.33 -19.45
C PHE A 394 -1.50 -1.07 -20.46
N THR A 395 -1.01 0.16 -20.49
CA THR A 395 0.16 0.53 -21.32
C THR A 395 1.16 1.28 -20.46
N PHE A 396 2.41 0.80 -20.49
CA PHE A 396 3.52 1.45 -19.81
C PHE A 396 4.67 1.65 -20.82
N THR A 397 5.03 2.88 -21.07
CA THR A 397 6.06 3.27 -22.02
C THR A 397 7.23 3.91 -21.28
N LEU A 398 8.43 3.40 -21.52
CA LEU A 398 9.69 4.00 -21.07
C LEU A 398 10.41 4.58 -22.27
N THR A 399 10.72 5.87 -22.26
CA THR A 399 11.53 6.51 -23.29
C THR A 399 13.00 6.52 -22.85
N MET A 400 13.85 5.87 -23.65
CA MET A 400 15.27 5.69 -23.38
C MET A 400 16.11 6.82 -23.97
N ARG A 401 17.15 7.25 -23.24
CA ARG A 401 18.23 8.10 -23.76
C ARG A 401 19.57 7.39 -23.54
N GLY A 402 20.03 6.70 -24.59
CA GLY A 402 21.13 5.76 -24.44
C GLY A 402 20.67 4.52 -23.67
N ASP A 403 21.33 4.21 -22.58
CA ASP A 403 20.99 3.08 -21.71
C ASP A 403 20.03 3.45 -20.55
N ASP A 404 19.77 4.74 -20.33
CA ASP A 404 18.98 5.21 -19.20
C ASP A 404 17.56 5.58 -19.62
N VAL A 405 16.61 5.44 -18.67
CA VAL A 405 15.26 6.00 -18.82
C VAL A 405 15.34 7.52 -18.70
N SER A 406 14.69 8.23 -19.61
CA SER A 406 14.60 9.70 -19.60
C SER A 406 13.18 10.20 -19.35
N ALA A 407 12.17 9.41 -19.68
CA ALA A 407 10.76 9.74 -19.49
C ALA A 407 9.95 8.45 -19.34
N TYR A 408 8.75 8.55 -18.78
CA TYR A 408 7.78 7.47 -18.80
C TYR A 408 6.36 7.98 -18.99
N ASP A 409 5.51 7.11 -19.47
CA ASP A 409 4.06 7.28 -19.58
C ASP A 409 3.37 5.98 -19.19
N LEU A 410 2.42 6.05 -18.26
CA LEU A 410 1.61 4.96 -17.77
C LEU A 410 0.15 5.28 -18.00
N SER A 411 -0.59 4.39 -18.67
CA SER A 411 -2.03 4.47 -18.78
C SER A 411 -2.71 3.17 -18.37
N VAL A 412 -3.83 3.28 -17.68
CA VAL A 412 -4.67 2.16 -17.27
C VAL A 412 -6.11 2.49 -17.57
N GLU A 413 -6.77 1.67 -18.36
CA GLU A 413 -8.20 1.76 -18.62
C GLU A 413 -8.89 0.49 -18.11
N LEU A 414 -9.89 0.67 -17.26
CA LEU A 414 -10.72 -0.40 -16.74
C LEU A 414 -12.17 -0.12 -17.09
N SER A 415 -12.89 -1.09 -17.60
CA SER A 415 -14.33 -1.00 -17.78
C SER A 415 -15.02 -2.28 -17.33
N ALA A 416 -16.20 -2.11 -16.72
CA ALA A 416 -16.99 -3.23 -16.25
C ALA A 416 -18.47 -3.02 -16.60
N ASP A 417 -19.07 -4.03 -17.25
CA ASP A 417 -20.51 -4.14 -17.44
C ASP A 417 -21.02 -5.23 -16.48
N VAL A 418 -21.56 -4.82 -15.36
CA VAL A 418 -22.05 -5.74 -14.31
C VAL A 418 -23.57 -5.91 -14.49
N ASP A 419 -23.97 -7.10 -14.96
CA ASP A 419 -25.38 -7.56 -15.09
C ASP A 419 -26.28 -6.69 -15.99
N GLY A 420 -25.73 -6.06 -17.05
CA GLY A 420 -26.48 -5.17 -17.94
C GLY A 420 -26.95 -3.89 -17.25
N SER A 421 -26.42 -3.59 -16.09
CA SER A 421 -26.43 -2.28 -15.47
C SER A 421 -25.45 -1.39 -16.25
N ALA A 422 -25.62 -0.10 -16.12
CA ALA A 422 -24.80 0.85 -16.83
C ALA A 422 -23.29 0.59 -16.63
N PRO A 423 -22.46 0.66 -17.70
CA PRO A 423 -21.03 0.39 -17.60
C PRO A 423 -20.34 1.38 -16.67
N MET A 424 -19.37 0.89 -15.91
CA MET A 424 -18.43 1.72 -15.15
C MET A 424 -17.09 1.71 -15.88
N SER A 425 -16.48 2.87 -16.02
CA SER A 425 -15.12 2.99 -16.57
C SER A 425 -14.22 3.80 -15.63
N ILE A 426 -12.96 3.41 -15.57
CA ILE A 426 -11.90 4.14 -14.88
C ILE A 426 -10.75 4.27 -15.86
N PHE A 427 -10.27 5.48 -16.05
CA PHE A 427 -9.05 5.79 -16.77
C PHE A 427 -8.06 6.48 -15.84
N LEU A 428 -6.83 6.01 -15.84
CA LEU A 428 -5.71 6.58 -15.10
C LEU A 428 -4.56 6.83 -16.07
N GLN A 429 -3.95 7.99 -15.99
CA GLN A 429 -2.73 8.30 -16.72
C GLN A 429 -1.75 9.03 -15.80
N GLU A 430 -0.48 8.65 -15.89
CA GLU A 430 0.63 9.31 -15.21
C GLU A 430 1.83 9.36 -16.15
N SER A 431 2.50 10.50 -16.20
CA SER A 431 3.71 10.65 -17.01
C SER A 431 4.73 11.57 -16.35
N MET A 432 5.99 11.37 -16.70
CA MET A 432 7.08 12.29 -16.37
C MET A 432 8.04 12.40 -17.54
N ASP A 433 8.35 13.63 -17.94
CA ASP A 433 9.29 13.88 -19.03
C ASP A 433 10.74 14.07 -18.54
N ALA A 434 11.65 14.17 -19.50
CA ALA A 434 13.09 14.34 -19.25
C ALA A 434 13.47 15.63 -18.49
N ASP A 435 12.60 16.63 -18.52
CA ASP A 435 12.78 17.94 -17.89
C ASP A 435 12.09 18.00 -16.51
N GLY A 436 11.60 16.86 -16.00
CA GLY A 436 10.93 16.74 -14.69
C GLY A 436 9.50 17.26 -14.68
N ARG A 437 8.85 17.47 -15.84
CA ARG A 437 7.45 17.79 -15.90
C ARG A 437 6.65 16.50 -15.66
N MET A 438 5.71 16.56 -14.75
CA MET A 438 4.78 15.49 -14.42
C MET A 438 3.35 15.86 -14.81
N GLU A 439 2.60 14.88 -15.27
CA GLU A 439 1.17 14.99 -15.51
C GLU A 439 0.50 13.73 -14.95
N ALA A 440 -0.61 13.90 -14.25
CA ALA A 440 -1.44 12.80 -13.78
C ALA A 440 -2.92 13.13 -14.01
N SER A 441 -3.69 12.16 -14.44
CA SER A 441 -5.13 12.32 -14.60
C SER A 441 -5.86 11.04 -14.21
N MET A 442 -7.08 11.21 -13.69
CA MET A 442 -8.00 10.12 -13.40
C MET A 442 -9.40 10.52 -13.86
N GLN A 443 -10.07 9.61 -14.52
CA GLN A 443 -11.49 9.72 -14.87
C GLN A 443 -12.20 8.47 -14.38
N CYS A 444 -13.37 8.65 -13.77
CA CYS A 444 -14.24 7.54 -13.38
C CYS A 444 -15.67 7.90 -13.73
N ASP A 445 -16.26 7.16 -14.68
CA ASP A 445 -17.67 7.27 -15.03
C ASP A 445 -18.42 6.03 -14.54
N ALA A 446 -19.46 6.23 -13.77
CA ALA A 446 -20.40 5.20 -13.34
C ALA A 446 -21.77 5.45 -13.97
N ALA A 447 -21.82 5.42 -15.28
CA ALA A 447 -23.04 5.41 -16.10
C ALA A 447 -24.05 6.53 -15.84
N GLY A 448 -23.56 7.73 -15.68
CA GLY A 448 -24.38 8.91 -15.39
C GLY A 448 -24.97 8.93 -13.99
N LEU A 449 -24.49 8.05 -13.09
CA LEU A 449 -24.77 8.11 -11.66
C LEU A 449 -23.72 8.93 -10.91
N MET A 450 -22.46 8.73 -11.28
CA MET A 450 -21.32 9.45 -10.72
C MET A 450 -20.29 9.67 -11.82
N ASP A 451 -19.71 10.85 -11.84
CA ASP A 451 -18.59 11.22 -12.69
C ASP A 451 -17.51 11.87 -11.82
N LEU A 452 -16.27 11.41 -11.94
CA LEU A 452 -15.12 11.95 -11.25
C LEU A 452 -14.03 12.22 -12.28
N GLU A 453 -13.58 13.45 -12.33
CA GLU A 453 -12.41 13.86 -13.09
C GLU A 453 -11.38 14.46 -12.13
N PHE A 454 -10.14 14.12 -12.32
CA PHE A 454 -8.99 14.71 -11.61
C PHE A 454 -7.87 14.93 -12.61
N SER A 455 -7.22 16.08 -12.53
CA SER A 455 -5.97 16.32 -13.24
C SER A 455 -4.95 17.01 -12.35
N MET A 456 -3.68 16.72 -12.59
CA MET A 456 -2.55 17.39 -11.95
C MET A 456 -1.46 17.57 -12.98
N SER A 457 -0.87 18.77 -13.01
CA SER A 457 0.32 19.06 -13.79
C SER A 457 1.35 19.79 -12.96
N GLY A 458 2.60 19.39 -13.06
CA GLY A 458 3.64 19.99 -12.23
C GLY A 458 5.04 19.79 -12.79
N ARG A 459 6.01 20.24 -12.00
CA ARG A 459 7.41 20.10 -12.36
C ARG A 459 8.28 19.91 -11.13
N TYR A 460 9.18 18.93 -11.22
CA TYR A 460 10.33 18.82 -10.35
C TYR A 460 11.52 19.58 -10.94
N THR A 461 12.14 20.43 -10.16
CA THR A 461 13.40 21.11 -10.51
C THR A 461 14.44 20.86 -9.42
N GLU A 462 15.71 20.76 -9.82
CA GLU A 462 16.80 20.53 -8.86
C GLU A 462 16.91 21.71 -7.88
N GLY A 463 16.65 21.43 -6.60
CA GLY A 463 16.69 22.39 -5.51
C GLY A 463 18.11 22.57 -4.96
N LYS A 464 18.31 23.66 -4.23
CA LYS A 464 19.60 24.00 -3.61
C LYS A 464 19.54 24.11 -2.10
N THR A 465 18.35 24.25 -1.55
CA THR A 465 18.13 24.46 -0.12
C THR A 465 17.35 23.28 0.42
N ALA A 466 17.84 22.68 1.49
CA ALA A 466 17.11 21.62 2.14
C ALA A 466 15.80 22.15 2.75
N PRO A 467 14.74 21.32 2.80
CA PRO A 467 13.46 21.69 3.41
C PRO A 467 13.60 21.96 4.90
N GLU A 468 12.77 22.82 5.42
CA GLU A 468 12.57 22.98 6.85
C GLU A 468 11.68 21.85 7.37
N THR A 469 12.12 21.13 8.39
CA THR A 469 11.39 19.94 8.90
C THR A 469 10.67 20.19 10.21
N GLU A 470 10.80 21.39 10.77
CA GLU A 470 10.17 21.81 12.03
C GLU A 470 9.26 23.04 11.80
N PRO A 471 8.23 23.24 12.63
CA PRO A 471 7.41 24.44 12.59
C PRO A 471 8.24 25.71 12.84
N PRO A 472 7.79 26.89 12.34
CA PRO A 472 8.39 28.16 12.73
C PRO A 472 8.30 28.35 14.25
N LYS A 473 9.34 28.97 14.82
CA LYS A 473 9.44 29.22 16.29
C LYS A 473 8.52 30.29 16.76
#